data_4f21474efc3fcf56fac40a20ef31f65d
#
_entry.id   4f21474efc3fcf56fac40a20ef31f65d
#
_cell.length_a   1.000
_cell.length_b   1.000
_cell.length_c   1.000
_cell.angle_alpha   90.00
_cell.angle_beta   90.00
_cell.angle_gamma   90.00
#
_symmetry.space_group_name_H-M   'P 1'
#
loop_
_entity.id
_entity.type
_entity.pdbx_description
1 polymer ?
#
loop_
_entity_poly.entity_id
_entity_poly.type
_entity_poly.pdbx_seq_one_letter_code
_entity_poly.pdbx_strand_id
1 'polypeptide(L)'
;MYYSGHMVKILLVDDNQDFLDILKQGLSSHQVLLANDGLEGLEKYKKELPDVVIMDIKMPVMDGIKATKEIIKLNPNAIVIGGTAYTELQKDMFDAGAKFVLIKPFSIDSIEKIIEKYVLKKRPKTGYYK
;
A
#
# COMPACT_ATOMS: atom_id res chain seq x y z
N MET A 1 22.65 -0.76 -7.34
CA MET A 1 22.31 -1.09 -6.88
C MET A 1 21.59 -1.34 -6.27
N TYR A 2 21.35 -1.37 -6.49
CA TYR A 2 20.79 -1.41 -5.72
C TYR A 2 20.39 -2.22 -4.81
N TYR A 3 20.11 -2.37 -4.61
CA TYR A 3 19.33 -2.56 -3.44
C TYR A 3 18.82 -3.94 -3.24
N SER A 4 19.62 -4.95 -3.42
CA SER A 4 19.18 -6.33 -3.28
C SER A 4 18.58 -6.61 -1.91
N GLY A 5 18.92 -5.84 -0.88
CA GLY A 5 18.37 -6.01 0.44
C GLY A 5 17.06 -5.28 0.71
N HIS A 6 16.52 -4.60 -0.29
CA HIS A 6 15.39 -3.69 -0.09
C HIS A 6 14.08 -4.21 -0.66
N MET A 7 13.98 -5.53 -0.87
CA MET A 7 12.70 -6.12 -1.28
C MET A 7 11.71 -6.03 -0.13
N VAL A 8 10.51 -5.58 -0.43
CA VAL A 8 9.43 -5.50 0.54
C VAL A 8 8.23 -6.31 0.07
N LYS A 9 7.34 -6.61 0.98
CA LYS A 9 6.07 -7.27 0.68
C LYS A 9 5.01 -6.19 0.56
N ILE A 10 4.41 -6.07 -0.61
CA ILE A 10 3.43 -5.04 -0.95
C ILE A 10 2.07 -5.70 -1.19
N LEU A 11 1.02 -5.20 -0.55
CA LEU A 11 -0.34 -5.60 -0.85
C LEU A 11 -1.00 -4.47 -1.62
N LEU A 12 -1.45 -4.77 -2.85
CA LEU A 12 -2.17 -3.82 -3.69
C LEU A 12 -3.65 -4.18 -3.67
N VAL A 13 -4.51 -3.24 -3.28
CA VAL A 13 -5.95 -3.45 -3.17
C VAL A 13 -6.68 -2.47 -4.08
N ASP A 14 -7.34 -3.00 -5.10
CA ASP A 14 -8.05 -2.19 -6.10
C ASP A 14 -9.02 -3.11 -6.84
N ASP A 15 -10.20 -2.62 -7.18
CA ASP A 15 -11.16 -3.45 -7.91
C ASP A 15 -10.91 -3.48 -9.42
N ASN A 16 -9.94 -2.73 -9.91
CA ASN A 16 -9.53 -2.74 -11.32
C ASN A 16 -8.37 -3.71 -11.50
N GLN A 17 -8.67 -4.91 -12.01
CA GLN A 17 -7.67 -5.97 -12.17
C GLN A 17 -6.56 -5.57 -13.14
N ASP A 18 -6.89 -4.88 -14.22
CA ASP A 18 -5.88 -4.45 -15.20
C ASP A 18 -4.87 -3.50 -14.55
N PHE A 19 -5.36 -2.59 -13.71
CA PHE A 19 -4.50 -1.67 -12.99
C PHE A 19 -3.58 -2.43 -12.02
N LEU A 20 -4.13 -3.40 -11.29
CA LEU A 20 -3.33 -4.25 -10.39
C LEU A 20 -2.24 -5.00 -11.14
N ASP A 21 -2.57 -5.56 -12.30
CA ASP A 21 -1.61 -6.32 -13.10
C ASP A 21 -0.46 -5.43 -13.59
N ILE A 22 -0.78 -4.22 -14.00
CA ILE A 22 0.23 -3.26 -14.45
C ILE A 22 1.16 -2.88 -13.30
N LEU A 23 0.59 -2.58 -12.12
CA LEU A 23 1.39 -2.23 -10.95
C LEU A 23 2.27 -3.40 -10.52
N LYS A 24 1.71 -4.60 -10.50
CA LYS A 24 2.48 -5.79 -10.10
C LYS A 24 3.68 -5.99 -11.02
N GLN A 25 3.48 -5.83 -12.33
CA GLN A 25 4.56 -5.96 -13.29
C GLN A 25 5.64 -4.91 -13.04
N GLY A 26 5.23 -3.67 -12.79
CA GLY A 26 6.19 -2.58 -12.53
C GLY A 26 6.91 -2.69 -11.19
N LEU A 27 6.35 -3.44 -10.24
CA LEU A 27 6.93 -3.62 -8.91
C LEU A 27 7.56 -5.01 -8.74
N SER A 28 7.98 -5.63 -9.84
CA SER A 28 8.45 -7.02 -9.84
C SER A 28 9.71 -7.27 -9.01
N SER A 29 10.42 -6.22 -8.60
CA SER A 29 11.56 -6.37 -7.68
C SER A 29 11.11 -6.61 -6.24
N HIS A 30 9.82 -6.53 -5.97
CA HIS A 30 9.23 -6.76 -4.65
C HIS A 30 8.31 -7.97 -4.67
N GLN A 31 7.94 -8.46 -3.50
CA GLN A 31 6.88 -9.46 -3.38
C GLN A 31 5.54 -8.74 -3.39
N VAL A 32 4.72 -8.97 -4.40
CA VAL A 32 3.47 -8.25 -4.59
C VAL A 32 2.28 -9.19 -4.46
N LEU A 33 1.34 -8.82 -3.60
CA LEU A 33 0.08 -9.52 -3.37
C LEU A 33 -1.05 -8.63 -3.87
N LEU A 34 -2.10 -9.22 -4.40
CA LEU A 34 -3.24 -8.49 -4.98
C LEU A 34 -4.53 -8.83 -4.25
N ALA A 35 -5.41 -7.83 -4.11
CA ALA A 35 -6.75 -8.02 -3.60
C ALA A 35 -7.70 -7.12 -4.40
N ASN A 36 -8.93 -7.58 -4.62
CA ASN A 36 -9.89 -6.91 -5.51
C ASN A 36 -10.94 -6.08 -4.77
N ASP A 37 -10.98 -6.15 -3.46
CA ASP A 37 -11.86 -5.31 -2.65
C ASP A 37 -11.29 -5.16 -1.24
N GLY A 38 -11.95 -4.34 -0.44
CA GLY A 38 -11.46 -4.04 0.91
C GLY A 38 -11.48 -5.24 1.84
N LEU A 39 -12.48 -6.12 1.70
CA LEU A 39 -12.56 -7.31 2.55
C LEU A 39 -11.43 -8.29 2.22
N GLU A 40 -11.21 -8.56 0.95
CA GLU A 40 -10.08 -9.41 0.53
C GLU A 40 -8.76 -8.79 0.97
N GLY A 41 -8.64 -7.46 0.86
CA GLY A 41 -7.45 -6.75 1.33
C GLY A 41 -7.22 -6.95 2.81
N LEU A 42 -8.26 -6.80 3.62
CA LEU A 42 -8.18 -7.01 5.07
C LEU A 42 -7.77 -8.43 5.41
N GLU A 43 -8.38 -9.42 4.75
CA GLU A 43 -8.07 -10.83 5.00
C GLU A 43 -6.62 -11.16 4.61
N LYS A 44 -6.15 -10.64 3.48
CA LYS A 44 -4.76 -10.83 3.08
C LYS A 44 -3.79 -10.10 4.00
N TYR A 45 -4.17 -8.94 4.51
CA TYR A 45 -3.34 -8.25 5.49
C TYR A 45 -3.12 -9.12 6.72
N LYS A 46 -4.18 -9.70 7.25
CA LYS A 46 -4.09 -10.57 8.44
C LYS A 46 -3.18 -11.76 8.21
N LYS A 47 -3.29 -12.37 7.04
CA LYS A 47 -2.57 -13.61 6.72
C LYS A 47 -1.12 -13.34 6.38
N GLU A 48 -0.85 -12.31 5.59
CA GLU A 48 0.45 -12.10 4.97
C GLU A 48 1.31 -11.05 5.67
N LEU A 49 0.70 -10.18 6.46
CA LEU A 49 1.38 -9.09 7.18
C LEU A 49 2.33 -8.32 6.26
N PRO A 50 1.83 -7.70 5.19
CA PRO A 50 2.69 -6.97 4.26
C PRO A 50 3.37 -5.77 4.92
N ASP A 51 4.47 -5.34 4.32
CA ASP A 51 5.19 -4.16 4.81
C ASP A 51 4.45 -2.87 4.50
N VAL A 52 3.68 -2.86 3.40
CA VAL A 52 2.93 -1.69 2.97
C VAL A 52 1.69 -2.13 2.21
N VAL A 53 0.61 -1.37 2.35
CA VAL A 53 -0.64 -1.59 1.63
C VAL A 53 -0.92 -0.36 0.78
N ILE A 54 -1.17 -0.56 -0.51
CA ILE A 54 -1.67 0.50 -1.38
C ILE A 54 -3.16 0.22 -1.56
N MET A 55 -4.01 1.09 -1.01
CA MET A 55 -5.44 0.83 -0.84
C MET A 55 -6.26 1.82 -1.65
N ASP A 56 -6.98 1.32 -2.65
CA ASP A 56 -8.01 2.11 -3.33
C ASP A 56 -9.14 2.44 -2.35
N ILE A 57 -9.91 3.46 -2.63
CA ILE A 57 -10.97 3.88 -1.71
C ILE A 57 -12.33 3.32 -2.13
N LYS A 58 -12.79 3.61 -3.34
CA LYS A 58 -14.12 3.17 -3.77
C LYS A 58 -14.05 1.78 -4.39
N MET A 59 -14.54 0.81 -3.65
CA MET A 59 -14.56 -0.60 -4.07
C MET A 59 -15.83 -1.25 -3.58
N PRO A 60 -16.29 -2.31 -4.25
CA PRO A 60 -17.45 -3.08 -3.76
C PRO A 60 -17.11 -3.87 -2.51
N VAL A 61 -18.11 -4.42 -1.86
CA VAL A 61 -18.05 -5.28 -0.68
C VAL A 61 -17.59 -4.51 0.55
N MET A 62 -16.37 -4.00 0.56
CA MET A 62 -15.84 -3.14 1.62
C MET A 62 -14.96 -2.08 0.97
N ASP A 63 -15.22 -0.81 1.23
CA ASP A 63 -14.40 0.25 0.67
C ASP A 63 -13.07 0.38 1.42
N GLY A 64 -12.17 1.18 0.83
CA GLY A 64 -10.81 1.31 1.36
C GLY A 64 -10.73 2.08 2.68
N ILE A 65 -11.67 2.97 2.96
CA ILE A 65 -11.69 3.70 4.23
C ILE A 65 -11.99 2.72 5.36
N LYS A 66 -13.02 1.89 5.17
CA LYS A 66 -13.38 0.88 6.15
C LYS A 66 -12.26 -0.14 6.34
N ALA A 67 -11.70 -0.64 5.24
CA ALA A 67 -10.61 -1.61 5.30
C ALA A 67 -9.41 -1.03 6.05
N THR A 68 -9.07 0.23 5.78
CA THR A 68 -7.95 0.90 6.45
C THR A 68 -8.20 0.99 7.96
N LYS A 69 -9.40 1.41 8.36
CA LYS A 69 -9.75 1.46 9.79
C LYS A 69 -9.56 0.11 10.46
N GLU A 70 -9.99 -0.96 9.80
CA GLU A 70 -9.87 -2.30 10.37
C GLU A 70 -8.41 -2.76 10.45
N ILE A 71 -7.61 -2.45 9.44
CA ILE A 71 -6.18 -2.77 9.45
C ILE A 71 -5.47 -2.03 10.59
N ILE A 72 -5.77 -0.75 10.77
CA ILE A 72 -5.14 0.06 11.82
C ILE A 72 -5.55 -0.42 13.21
N LYS A 73 -6.78 -0.92 13.37
CA LYS A 73 -7.18 -1.54 14.64
C LYS A 73 -6.33 -2.76 14.97
N LEU A 74 -6.00 -3.56 13.94
CA LEU A 74 -5.17 -4.75 14.12
C LEU A 74 -3.72 -4.40 14.40
N ASN A 75 -3.23 -3.38 13.72
CA ASN A 75 -1.85 -2.94 13.85
C ASN A 75 -1.77 -1.42 13.69
N PRO A 76 -1.71 -0.68 14.80
CA PRO A 76 -1.64 0.79 14.73
C PRO A 76 -0.42 1.31 13.97
N ASN A 77 0.60 0.49 13.78
CA ASN A 77 1.81 0.87 13.03
C ASN A 77 1.75 0.44 11.57
N ALA A 78 0.64 -0.11 11.10
CA ALA A 78 0.50 -0.53 9.71
C ALA A 78 0.70 0.67 8.78
N ILE A 79 1.37 0.42 7.65
CA ILE A 79 1.62 1.45 6.65
C ILE A 79 0.62 1.25 5.53
N VAL A 80 -0.42 2.07 5.54
CA VAL A 80 -1.44 2.07 4.50
C VAL A 80 -1.33 3.37 3.73
N ILE A 81 -1.23 3.24 2.41
CA ILE A 81 -1.16 4.36 1.48
C ILE A 81 -2.43 4.33 0.66
N GLY A 82 -3.22 5.39 0.70
CA GLY A 82 -4.40 5.48 -0.14
C GLY A 82 -4.04 5.72 -1.59
N GLY A 83 -4.88 5.25 -2.51
CA GLY A 83 -4.73 5.52 -3.93
C GLY A 83 -6.11 5.77 -4.51
N THR A 84 -6.40 7.00 -4.93
CA THR A 84 -7.75 7.34 -5.35
C THR A 84 -7.76 8.38 -6.47
N ALA A 85 -8.81 8.32 -7.29
CA ALA A 85 -9.14 9.38 -8.23
C ALA A 85 -10.03 10.46 -7.60
N TYR A 86 -10.49 10.22 -6.37
CA TYR A 86 -11.46 11.09 -5.70
C TYR A 86 -10.76 11.92 -4.63
N THR A 87 -10.31 13.12 -5.01
CA THR A 87 -9.55 13.99 -4.11
C THR A 87 -10.33 14.42 -2.88
N GLU A 88 -11.67 14.47 -2.99
CA GLU A 88 -12.53 14.82 -1.84
C GLU A 88 -12.49 13.76 -0.73
N LEU A 89 -12.00 12.57 -1.00
CA LEU A 89 -11.92 11.49 -0.01
C LEU A 89 -10.56 11.39 0.67
N GLN A 90 -9.61 12.26 0.31
CA GLN A 90 -8.28 12.22 0.91
C GLN A 90 -8.32 12.36 2.43
N LYS A 91 -9.08 13.34 2.92
CA LYS A 91 -9.16 13.57 4.36
C LYS A 91 -9.71 12.36 5.09
N ASP A 92 -10.76 11.75 4.55
CA ASP A 92 -11.35 10.56 5.17
C ASP A 92 -10.36 9.42 5.25
N MET A 93 -9.51 9.30 4.24
CA MET A 93 -8.49 8.25 4.20
C MET A 93 -7.40 8.52 5.23
N PHE A 94 -6.95 9.76 5.37
CA PHE A 94 -6.01 10.13 6.44
C PHE A 94 -6.63 9.90 7.82
N ASP A 95 -7.87 10.29 8.00
CA ASP A 95 -8.56 10.09 9.28
C ASP A 95 -8.69 8.60 9.62
N ALA A 96 -8.80 7.75 8.61
CA ALA A 96 -8.84 6.29 8.81
C ALA A 96 -7.49 5.71 9.23
N GLY A 97 -6.41 6.44 9.03
CA GLY A 97 -5.08 6.03 9.46
C GLY A 97 -4.05 5.88 8.35
N ALA A 98 -4.40 6.25 7.11
CA ALA A 98 -3.42 6.21 6.02
C ALA A 98 -2.27 7.18 6.28
N LYS A 99 -1.07 6.76 5.93
CA LYS A 99 0.13 7.60 6.09
C LYS A 99 0.24 8.62 4.99
N PHE A 100 -0.28 8.31 3.81
CA PHE A 100 -0.24 9.18 2.64
C PHE A 100 -1.35 8.78 1.68
N VAL A 101 -1.69 9.66 0.75
CA VAL A 101 -2.69 9.37 -0.28
C VAL A 101 -2.13 9.79 -1.64
N LEU A 102 -2.02 8.82 -2.54
CA LEU A 102 -1.64 9.05 -3.92
C LEU A 102 -2.88 9.32 -4.75
N ILE A 103 -2.82 10.29 -5.64
CA ILE A 103 -3.92 10.62 -6.53
C ILE A 103 -3.69 9.92 -7.87
N LYS A 104 -4.69 9.21 -8.35
CA LYS A 104 -4.62 8.53 -9.66
C LYS A 104 -4.67 9.54 -10.79
N PRO A 105 -3.94 9.33 -11.87
CA PRO A 105 -2.99 8.24 -12.07
C PRO A 105 -1.68 8.51 -11.33
N PHE A 106 -1.11 7.48 -10.72
CA PHE A 106 0.21 7.60 -10.09
C PHE A 106 1.16 6.57 -10.69
N SER A 107 2.45 6.83 -10.58
CA SER A 107 3.47 6.04 -11.24
C SER A 107 4.08 5.00 -10.31
N ILE A 108 4.76 4.02 -10.92
CA ILE A 108 5.58 3.08 -10.18
C ILE A 108 6.63 3.82 -9.35
N ASP A 109 7.22 4.86 -9.92
CA ASP A 109 8.23 5.66 -9.23
C ASP A 109 7.66 6.29 -7.95
N SER A 110 6.41 6.76 -8.00
CA SER A 110 5.74 7.30 -6.81
C SER A 110 5.64 6.26 -5.69
N ILE A 111 5.32 5.02 -6.06
CA ILE A 111 5.21 3.92 -5.10
C ILE A 111 6.58 3.59 -4.52
N GLU A 112 7.63 3.53 -5.37
CA GLU A 112 8.98 3.24 -4.89
C GLU A 112 9.46 4.31 -3.91
N LYS A 113 9.14 5.57 -4.17
CA LYS A 113 9.48 6.66 -3.25
C LYS A 113 8.75 6.54 -1.91
N ILE A 114 7.49 6.13 -1.95
CA ILE A 114 6.71 5.88 -0.74
C ILE A 114 7.32 4.74 0.06
N ILE A 115 7.71 3.66 -0.60
CA ILE A 115 8.37 2.53 0.06
C ILE A 115 9.64 3.00 0.75
N GLU A 116 10.45 3.77 0.06
CA GLU A 116 11.69 4.29 0.64
C GLU A 116 11.41 5.16 1.86
N LYS A 117 10.43 6.05 1.75
CA LYS A 117 10.14 7.02 2.81
C LYS A 117 9.50 6.38 4.04
N TYR A 118 8.53 5.48 3.86
CA TYR A 118 7.70 5.01 4.96
C TYR A 118 8.06 3.61 5.44
N VAL A 119 8.68 2.81 4.61
CA VAL A 119 9.02 1.42 4.95
C VAL A 119 10.50 1.28 5.25
N LEU A 120 11.36 1.57 4.27
CA LEU A 120 12.80 1.32 4.40
C LEU A 120 13.46 2.22 5.41
N LYS A 121 12.95 3.43 5.58
CA LYS A 121 13.47 4.37 6.55
C LYS A 121 13.38 3.87 7.99
N LYS A 122 12.44 2.97 8.28
CA LYS A 122 12.24 2.41 9.62
C LYS A 122 13.11 1.20 9.90
N ARG A 123 13.80 0.67 8.88
CA ARG A 123 14.63 -0.51 9.05
C ARG A 123 16.01 -0.09 9.54
N PRO A 124 16.68 -0.94 10.34
CA PRO A 124 18.05 -0.66 10.73
C PRO A 124 18.93 -0.52 9.49
N LYS A 125 19.75 0.50 9.48
CA LYS A 125 20.69 0.71 8.37
C LYS A 125 21.93 -0.14 8.59
N THR A 126 22.47 -0.64 7.48
CA THR A 126 23.73 -1.33 7.53
C THR A 126 24.87 -0.32 7.56
N GLY A 127 26.08 -0.77 7.84
CA GLY A 127 27.23 0.13 7.98
C GLY A 127 27.58 0.92 6.73
N TYR A 128 27.18 0.49 5.56
CA TYR A 128 27.49 1.23 4.34
C TYR A 128 26.40 2.24 3.96
N TYR A 129 25.34 2.37 4.71
CA TYR A 129 24.37 3.44 4.54
C TYR A 129 24.82 4.63 5.36
N LYS A 130 25.33 5.60 4.71
CA LYS A 130 25.82 6.78 5.41
C LYS A 130 25.10 8.03 4.99
#